data_5bf249695eca93072eea9794066f53f9
#
_entry.id   5bf249695eca93072eea9794066f53f9
#
_cell.length_a   1.000
_cell.length_b   1.000
_cell.length_c   1.000
_cell.angle_alpha   90.00
_cell.angle_beta   90.00
_cell.angle_gamma   90.00
#
_symmetry.space_group_name_H-M   'P 1'
#
loop_
_entity.id
_entity.type
_entity.pdbx_description
1 polymer ?
#
loop_
_entity_poly.entity_id
_entity_poly.type
_entity_poly.pdbx_seq_one_letter_code
_entity_poly.pdbx_strand_id
1 'polypeptide(L)'
;LQQINHRTDDIESILRHSMRNREFFMLLELQKSLTFFASALRGNGAVMEKLLRLRRNQSLHHLLKLYEEDEDLLEDVIIENKQAIEMVEMYSNILMNMSDTFASIISNNLNIVMKFLASITIILSVPTTIFSLWGVNVPLPFQENEWGFFLVITIAMICSAIAVALLWMKKLF
;
A
#
# COMPACT_ATOMS: atom_id res chain seq x y z
N LEU A 1 5.14 -20.95 11.35
CA LEU A 1 4.33 -19.79 11.72
C LEU A 1 5.14 -18.72 12.45
N GLN A 2 5.94 -19.05 13.50
CA GLN A 2 6.78 -18.06 14.19
C GLN A 2 7.73 -17.28 13.26
N GLN A 3 8.35 -17.95 12.28
CA GLN A 3 9.17 -17.27 11.26
C GLN A 3 8.37 -16.35 10.35
N ILE A 4 7.11 -16.70 10.06
CA ILE A 4 6.21 -15.86 9.25
C ILE A 4 5.84 -14.61 10.04
N ASN A 5 5.48 -14.77 11.31
CA ASN A 5 5.20 -13.65 12.20
C ASN A 5 6.38 -12.66 12.25
N HIS A 6 7.58 -13.17 12.51
CA HIS A 6 8.79 -12.32 12.56
C HIS A 6 9.05 -11.59 11.23
N ARG A 7 8.91 -12.28 10.10
CA ARG A 7 9.04 -11.64 8.77
C ARG A 7 7.94 -10.61 8.49
N THR A 8 6.73 -10.83 8.97
CA THR A 8 5.62 -9.87 8.84
C THR A 8 5.92 -8.60 9.63
N ASP A 9 6.39 -8.74 10.87
CA ASP A 9 6.78 -7.62 11.74
C ASP A 9 7.97 -6.85 11.14
N ASP A 10 8.96 -7.56 10.60
CA ASP A 10 10.11 -6.95 9.91
C ASP A 10 9.65 -6.13 8.69
N ILE A 11 8.79 -6.70 7.86
CA ILE A 11 8.26 -6.02 6.67
C ILE A 11 7.43 -4.80 7.10
N GLU A 12 6.60 -4.90 8.13
CA GLU A 12 5.84 -3.76 8.65
C GLU A 12 6.76 -2.62 9.10
N SER A 13 7.83 -2.94 9.85
CA SER A 13 8.80 -1.95 10.31
C SER A 13 9.53 -1.26 9.15
N ILE A 14 9.90 -2.02 8.12
CA ILE A 14 10.58 -1.52 6.93
C ILE A 14 9.62 -0.65 6.08
N LEU A 15 8.35 -1.06 5.91
CA LEU A 15 7.34 -0.29 5.20
C LEU A 15 7.07 1.08 5.82
N ARG A 16 7.18 1.21 7.15
CA ARG A 16 7.06 2.50 7.85
C ARG A 16 8.19 3.47 7.50
N HIS A 17 9.38 2.98 7.12
CA HIS A 17 10.59 3.79 6.91
C HIS A 17 11.04 3.88 5.45
N SER A 18 10.65 2.94 4.60
CA SER A 18 11.09 2.86 3.20
C SER A 18 9.96 2.35 2.31
N MET A 19 9.62 3.12 1.27
CA MET A 19 8.57 2.79 0.31
C MET A 19 9.19 2.42 -1.05
N ARG A 20 10.01 1.37 -1.09
CA ARG A 20 10.61 0.91 -2.33
C ARG A 20 9.81 -0.27 -2.91
N ASN A 21 9.85 -0.43 -4.21
CA ASN A 21 9.20 -1.57 -4.88
C ASN A 21 9.68 -2.94 -4.38
N ARG A 22 10.88 -3.01 -3.82
CA ARG A 22 11.46 -4.24 -3.26
C ARG A 22 10.63 -4.77 -2.09
N GLU A 23 10.23 -3.90 -1.19
CA GLU A 23 9.44 -4.27 -0.01
C GLU A 23 8.06 -4.80 -0.41
N PHE A 24 7.46 -4.21 -1.45
CA PHE A 24 6.21 -4.70 -2.02
C PHE A 24 6.35 -6.12 -2.61
N PHE A 25 7.43 -6.41 -3.31
CA PHE A 25 7.69 -7.75 -3.83
C PHE A 25 7.91 -8.78 -2.70
N MET A 26 8.58 -8.41 -1.60
CA MET A 26 8.75 -9.28 -0.44
C MET A 26 7.38 -9.62 0.20
N LEU A 27 6.48 -8.65 0.26
CA LEU A 27 5.12 -8.85 0.78
C LEU A 27 4.31 -9.82 -0.10
N LEU A 28 4.39 -9.68 -1.42
CA LEU A 28 3.77 -10.62 -2.37
C LEU A 28 4.34 -12.04 -2.27
N GLU A 29 5.66 -12.17 -2.09
CA GLU A 29 6.31 -13.47 -1.91
C GLU A 29 5.86 -14.16 -0.62
N LEU A 30 5.72 -13.40 0.47
CA LEU A 30 5.21 -13.91 1.73
C LEU A 30 3.74 -14.33 1.61
N GLN A 31 2.90 -13.54 0.94
CA GLN A 31 1.51 -13.88 0.67
C GLN A 31 1.36 -15.16 -0.15
N LYS A 32 2.22 -15.33 -1.17
CA LYS A 32 2.29 -16.56 -1.96
C LYS A 32 2.67 -17.75 -1.08
N SER A 33 3.64 -17.58 -0.19
CA SER A 33 4.08 -18.63 0.74
C SER A 33 2.94 -19.04 1.69
N LEU A 34 2.18 -18.08 2.24
CA LEU A 34 1.01 -18.36 3.08
C LEU A 34 -0.08 -19.15 2.33
N THR A 35 -0.30 -18.84 1.06
CA THR A 35 -1.25 -19.55 0.22
C THR A 35 -0.86 -21.03 0.07
N PHE A 36 0.44 -21.32 -0.13
CA PHE A 36 0.93 -22.69 -0.17
C PHE A 36 0.79 -23.39 1.18
N PHE A 37 1.09 -22.70 2.29
CA PHE A 37 0.90 -23.25 3.64
C PHE A 37 -0.57 -23.56 3.91
N ALA A 38 -1.50 -22.67 3.59
CA ALA A 38 -2.93 -22.91 3.74
C ALA A 38 -3.40 -24.14 2.95
N SER A 39 -2.94 -24.27 1.71
CA SER A 39 -3.27 -25.43 0.87
C SER A 39 -2.74 -26.73 1.45
N ALA A 40 -1.49 -26.76 1.90
CA ALA A 40 -0.88 -27.93 2.51
C ALA A 40 -1.58 -28.34 3.81
N LEU A 41 -1.87 -27.38 4.70
CA LEU A 41 -2.57 -27.63 5.97
C LEU A 41 -3.98 -28.16 5.74
N ARG A 42 -4.73 -27.59 4.78
CA ARG A 42 -6.06 -28.11 4.41
C ARG A 42 -5.99 -29.53 3.84
N GLY A 43 -4.99 -29.81 2.99
CA GLY A 43 -4.73 -31.16 2.49
C GLY A 43 -4.43 -32.15 3.61
N ASN A 44 -3.56 -31.79 4.54
CA ASN A 44 -3.23 -32.60 5.71
C ASN A 44 -4.47 -32.82 6.59
N GLY A 45 -5.25 -31.78 6.85
CA GLY A 45 -6.50 -31.88 7.61
C GLY A 45 -7.47 -32.87 7.01
N ALA A 46 -7.68 -32.83 5.70
CA ALA A 46 -8.56 -33.77 5.01
C ALA A 46 -8.10 -35.23 5.16
N VAL A 47 -6.77 -35.48 5.12
CA VAL A 47 -6.21 -36.82 5.33
C VAL A 47 -6.41 -37.29 6.77
N MET A 48 -6.11 -36.44 7.75
CA MET A 48 -6.27 -36.76 9.17
C MET A 48 -7.72 -37.01 9.54
N GLU A 49 -8.66 -36.19 9.06
CA GLU A 49 -10.09 -36.44 9.26
C GLU A 49 -10.57 -37.78 8.60
N LYS A 50 -10.01 -38.09 7.44
CA LYS A 50 -10.30 -39.38 6.78
C LYS A 50 -9.78 -40.56 7.60
N LEU A 51 -8.57 -40.45 8.17
CA LEU A 51 -8.02 -41.50 9.06
C LEU A 51 -8.89 -41.68 10.30
N LEU A 52 -9.32 -40.59 10.94
CA LEU A 52 -10.22 -40.65 12.10
C LEU A 52 -11.58 -41.32 11.76
N ARG A 53 -12.16 -40.98 10.61
CA ARG A 53 -13.42 -41.60 10.13
C ARG A 53 -13.24 -43.10 9.85
N LEU A 54 -12.12 -43.52 9.25
CA LEU A 54 -11.81 -44.92 9.01
C LEU A 54 -11.68 -45.68 10.32
N ARG A 55 -11.05 -45.12 11.32
CA ARG A 55 -10.89 -45.72 12.67
C ARG A 55 -12.24 -45.92 13.35
N ARG A 56 -13.12 -44.91 13.30
CA ARG A 56 -14.46 -44.95 13.92
C ARG A 56 -15.45 -45.85 13.20
N ASN A 57 -15.15 -46.29 11.97
CA ASN A 57 -16.00 -47.21 11.22
C ASN A 57 -15.78 -48.65 11.63
N GLN A 58 -16.77 -49.26 12.27
CA GLN A 58 -16.72 -50.64 12.75
C GLN A 58 -16.33 -51.69 11.70
N SER A 59 -16.66 -51.44 10.43
CA SER A 59 -16.34 -52.36 9.34
C SER A 59 -14.91 -52.22 8.80
N LEU A 60 -14.25 -51.10 9.07
CA LEU A 60 -12.96 -50.73 8.48
C LEU A 60 -11.84 -50.53 9.53
N HIS A 61 -12.17 -50.54 10.86
CA HIS A 61 -11.22 -50.30 11.91
C HIS A 61 -10.04 -51.29 11.94
N HIS A 62 -10.24 -52.50 11.42
CA HIS A 62 -9.21 -53.54 11.31
C HIS A 62 -8.10 -53.18 10.30
N LEU A 63 -8.36 -52.23 9.37
CA LEU A 63 -7.37 -51.77 8.40
C LEU A 63 -6.30 -50.85 9.02
N LEU A 64 -6.61 -50.25 10.16
CA LEU A 64 -5.70 -49.35 10.88
C LEU A 64 -5.48 -49.93 12.30
N LYS A 65 -4.28 -50.39 12.59
CA LYS A 65 -3.88 -50.83 13.94
C LYS A 65 -3.53 -49.60 14.79
N LEU A 66 -4.55 -48.82 15.19
CA LEU A 66 -4.43 -47.68 16.08
C LEU A 66 -4.94 -48.08 17.47
N TYR A 67 -4.22 -47.70 18.52
CA TYR A 67 -4.62 -47.84 19.91
C TYR A 67 -5.57 -46.67 20.29
N GLU A 68 -6.23 -46.72 21.45
CA GLU A 68 -7.12 -45.62 21.90
C GLU A 68 -6.34 -44.34 22.10
N GLU A 69 -5.13 -44.40 22.65
CA GLU A 69 -4.22 -43.27 22.82
C GLU A 69 -3.83 -42.58 21.48
N ASP A 70 -3.74 -43.34 20.39
CA ASP A 70 -3.47 -42.81 19.04
C ASP A 70 -4.67 -42.07 18.47
N GLU A 71 -5.92 -42.43 18.85
CA GLU A 71 -7.12 -41.70 18.44
C GLU A 71 -7.21 -40.33 19.07
N ASP A 72 -6.96 -40.24 20.38
CA ASP A 72 -6.92 -38.97 21.12
C ASP A 72 -5.82 -38.08 20.58
N LEU A 73 -4.63 -38.61 20.33
CA LEU A 73 -3.53 -37.85 19.72
C LEU A 73 -3.86 -37.33 18.32
N LEU A 74 -4.58 -38.16 17.50
CA LEU A 74 -5.00 -37.75 16.16
C LEU A 74 -6.05 -36.62 16.22
N GLU A 75 -6.95 -36.64 17.21
CA GLU A 75 -7.92 -35.55 17.43
C GLU A 75 -7.20 -34.25 17.82
N ASP A 76 -6.24 -34.32 18.73
CA ASP A 76 -5.44 -33.17 19.13
C ASP A 76 -4.68 -32.57 17.94
N VAL A 77 -4.04 -33.38 17.10
CA VAL A 77 -3.36 -32.92 15.90
C VAL A 77 -4.32 -32.29 14.89
N ILE A 78 -5.57 -32.81 14.76
CA ILE A 78 -6.59 -32.18 13.92
C ILE A 78 -6.97 -30.81 14.43
N ILE A 79 -7.10 -30.65 15.76
CA ILE A 79 -7.41 -29.37 16.40
C ILE A 79 -6.28 -28.37 16.15
N GLU A 80 -5.03 -28.77 16.39
CA GLU A 80 -3.86 -27.94 16.13
C GLU A 80 -3.72 -27.54 14.66
N ASN A 81 -4.01 -28.48 13.75
CA ASN A 81 -4.00 -28.19 12.31
C ASN A 81 -5.08 -27.16 11.92
N LYS A 82 -6.27 -27.22 12.51
CA LYS A 82 -7.32 -26.21 12.32
C LYS A 82 -6.88 -24.84 12.83
N GLN A 83 -6.31 -24.79 14.03
CA GLN A 83 -5.75 -23.56 14.58
C GLN A 83 -4.64 -23.00 13.68
N ALA A 84 -3.78 -23.86 13.14
CA ALA A 84 -2.75 -23.43 12.20
C ALA A 84 -3.33 -22.82 10.91
N ILE A 85 -4.44 -23.40 10.38
CA ILE A 85 -5.15 -22.85 9.22
C ILE A 85 -5.70 -21.45 9.54
N GLU A 86 -6.38 -21.29 10.67
CA GLU A 86 -6.93 -20.00 11.11
C GLU A 86 -5.84 -18.94 11.26
N MET A 87 -4.69 -19.31 11.83
CA MET A 87 -3.54 -18.38 11.92
C MET A 87 -3.00 -17.98 10.54
N VAL A 88 -2.89 -18.93 9.60
CA VAL A 88 -2.44 -18.62 8.23
C VAL A 88 -3.42 -17.69 7.52
N GLU A 89 -4.72 -17.91 7.70
CA GLU A 89 -5.77 -17.04 7.14
C GLU A 89 -5.71 -15.64 7.76
N MET A 90 -5.51 -15.54 9.07
CA MET A 90 -5.33 -14.26 9.76
C MET A 90 -4.11 -13.49 9.20
N TYR A 91 -2.95 -14.14 9.09
CA TYR A 91 -1.76 -13.48 8.51
C TYR A 91 -1.95 -13.10 7.05
N SER A 92 -2.66 -13.92 6.27
CA SER A 92 -2.99 -13.59 4.88
C SER A 92 -3.83 -12.31 4.78
N ASN A 93 -4.81 -12.15 5.67
CA ASN A 93 -5.64 -10.95 5.76
C ASN A 93 -4.82 -9.72 6.20
N ILE A 94 -3.91 -9.88 7.16
CA ILE A 94 -3.00 -8.81 7.58
C ILE A 94 -2.15 -8.35 6.40
N LEU A 95 -1.55 -9.27 5.64
CA LEU A 95 -0.73 -8.92 4.48
C LEU A 95 -1.54 -8.26 3.35
N MET A 96 -2.80 -8.67 3.13
CA MET A 96 -3.70 -7.97 2.20
C MET A 96 -3.94 -6.53 2.63
N ASN A 97 -4.31 -6.32 3.90
CA ASN A 97 -4.53 -4.97 4.45
C ASN A 97 -3.26 -4.11 4.36
N MET A 98 -2.08 -4.70 4.58
CA MET A 98 -0.81 -4.01 4.40
C MET A 98 -0.57 -3.60 2.95
N SER A 99 -0.90 -4.47 1.98
CA SER A 99 -0.80 -4.16 0.54
C SER A 99 -1.71 -2.99 0.15
N ASP A 100 -2.95 -2.99 0.63
CA ASP A 100 -3.92 -1.94 0.36
C ASP A 100 -3.49 -0.60 1.01
N THR A 101 -2.98 -0.68 2.23
CA THR A 101 -2.41 0.48 2.92
C THR A 101 -1.22 1.05 2.15
N PHE A 102 -0.32 0.19 1.67
CA PHE A 102 0.84 0.58 0.88
C PHE A 102 0.42 1.27 -0.43
N ALA A 103 -0.54 0.70 -1.16
CA ALA A 103 -1.09 1.31 -2.36
C ALA A 103 -1.71 2.69 -2.09
N SER A 104 -2.43 2.82 -0.97
CA SER A 104 -3.02 4.08 -0.51
C SER A 104 -1.96 5.14 -0.18
N ILE A 105 -0.88 4.75 0.49
CA ILE A 105 0.21 5.67 0.83
C ILE A 105 0.94 6.13 -0.44
N ILE A 106 1.23 5.22 -1.38
CA ILE A 106 1.83 5.59 -2.67
C ILE A 106 0.94 6.59 -3.42
N SER A 107 -0.37 6.32 -3.50
CA SER A 107 -1.33 7.21 -4.15
C SER A 107 -1.37 8.59 -3.47
N ASN A 108 -1.36 8.63 -2.14
CA ASN A 108 -1.32 9.88 -1.39
C ASN A 108 -0.01 10.66 -1.64
N ASN A 109 1.14 9.99 -1.63
CA ASN A 109 2.44 10.62 -1.91
C ASN A 109 2.50 11.17 -3.33
N LEU A 110 1.99 10.40 -4.32
CA LEU A 110 1.87 10.87 -5.69
C LEU A 110 1.00 12.12 -5.77
N ASN A 111 -0.11 12.15 -5.06
CA ASN A 111 -1.03 13.28 -5.01
C ASN A 111 -0.35 14.54 -4.40
N ILE A 112 0.46 14.36 -3.35
CA ILE A 112 1.26 15.45 -2.76
C ILE A 112 2.25 16.00 -3.78
N VAL A 113 3.00 15.12 -4.47
CA VAL A 113 3.96 15.56 -5.51
C VAL A 113 3.26 16.26 -6.67
N MET A 114 2.10 15.75 -7.11
CA MET A 114 1.32 16.38 -8.17
C MET A 114 0.77 17.75 -7.76
N LYS A 115 0.29 17.90 -6.52
CA LYS A 115 -0.13 19.20 -5.97
C LYS A 115 1.03 20.20 -5.94
N PHE A 116 2.20 19.76 -5.46
CA PHE A 116 3.40 20.59 -5.42
C PHE A 116 3.82 21.05 -6.82
N LEU A 117 3.86 20.12 -7.80
CA LEU A 117 4.21 20.43 -9.18
C LEU A 117 3.21 21.39 -9.82
N ALA A 118 1.92 21.16 -9.62
CA ALA A 118 0.86 22.04 -10.12
C ALA A 118 0.98 23.45 -9.49
N SER A 119 1.26 23.53 -8.19
CA SER A 119 1.44 24.81 -7.49
C SER A 119 2.61 25.60 -8.05
N ILE A 120 3.78 24.97 -8.24
CA ILE A 120 4.95 25.61 -8.84
C ILE A 120 4.63 26.08 -10.26
N THR A 121 3.95 25.25 -11.06
CA THR A 121 3.59 25.60 -12.44
C THR A 121 2.68 26.83 -12.47
N ILE A 122 1.68 26.91 -11.58
CA ILE A 122 0.79 28.08 -11.47
C ILE A 122 1.58 29.33 -11.09
N ILE A 123 2.45 29.23 -10.07
CA ILE A 123 3.25 30.38 -9.60
C ILE A 123 4.15 30.92 -10.71
N LEU A 124 4.77 30.04 -11.49
CA LEU A 124 5.65 30.45 -12.60
C LEU A 124 4.87 30.94 -13.82
N SER A 125 3.68 30.41 -14.08
CA SER A 125 2.87 30.80 -15.26
C SER A 125 2.31 32.23 -15.13
N VAL A 126 2.01 32.70 -13.92
CA VAL A 126 1.44 34.04 -13.71
C VAL A 126 2.38 35.14 -14.20
N PRO A 127 3.63 35.29 -13.73
CA PRO A 127 4.55 36.31 -14.25
C PRO A 127 4.89 36.06 -15.71
N THR A 128 5.03 34.82 -16.15
CA THR A 128 5.33 34.50 -17.55
C THR A 128 4.24 35.01 -18.49
N THR A 129 2.97 34.82 -18.12
CA THR A 129 1.83 35.32 -18.90
C THR A 129 1.83 36.85 -19.00
N ILE A 130 2.13 37.54 -17.88
CA ILE A 130 2.18 38.99 -17.85
C ILE A 130 3.33 39.52 -18.74
N PHE A 131 4.52 38.95 -18.62
CA PHE A 131 5.67 39.39 -19.44
C PHE A 131 5.47 39.00 -20.91
N SER A 132 4.84 37.87 -21.22
CA SER A 132 4.50 37.47 -22.59
C SER A 132 3.50 38.44 -23.23
N LEU A 133 2.52 38.91 -22.45
CA LEU A 133 1.54 39.90 -22.95
C LEU A 133 2.22 41.24 -23.32
N TRP A 134 3.18 41.69 -22.48
CA TRP A 134 3.95 42.92 -22.77
C TRP A 134 5.05 42.74 -23.82
N GLY A 135 5.42 41.49 -24.12
CA GLY A 135 6.39 41.14 -25.15
C GLY A 135 5.81 41.09 -26.61
N VAL A 136 4.52 41.29 -26.78
CA VAL A 136 3.89 41.27 -28.13
C VAL A 136 4.25 42.53 -28.92
N ASN A 137 4.40 42.37 -30.25
CA ASN A 137 4.74 43.45 -31.17
C ASN A 137 3.50 44.29 -31.59
N VAL A 138 2.68 44.65 -30.61
CA VAL A 138 1.49 45.50 -30.80
C VAL A 138 1.59 46.67 -29.81
N PRO A 139 1.23 47.92 -30.20
CA PRO A 139 1.29 49.04 -29.29
C PRO A 139 0.41 48.80 -28.06
N LEU A 140 1.04 48.79 -26.90
CA LEU A 140 0.39 48.57 -25.60
C LEU A 140 0.40 49.87 -24.79
N PRO A 141 -0.58 50.11 -23.90
CA PRO A 141 -0.59 51.28 -23.04
C PRO A 141 0.67 51.27 -22.14
N PHE A 142 1.27 52.43 -21.99
CA PHE A 142 2.52 52.69 -21.19
C PHE A 142 3.81 52.11 -21.82
N GLN A 143 3.80 51.60 -23.05
CA GLN A 143 4.98 51.03 -23.69
C GLN A 143 6.09 52.05 -23.97
N GLU A 144 5.74 53.31 -24.25
CA GLU A 144 6.66 54.40 -24.50
C GLU A 144 7.10 55.18 -23.22
N ASN A 145 6.55 54.76 -22.08
CA ASN A 145 6.84 55.46 -20.80
C ASN A 145 8.06 54.82 -20.10
N GLU A 146 9.00 55.61 -19.66
CA GLU A 146 10.18 55.16 -18.92
C GLU A 146 9.83 54.33 -17.66
N TRP A 147 8.66 54.56 -17.05
CA TRP A 147 8.17 53.85 -15.90
C TRP A 147 7.40 52.56 -16.26
N GLY A 148 7.15 52.30 -17.54
CA GLY A 148 6.40 51.15 -18.00
C GLY A 148 7.00 49.81 -17.53
N PHE A 149 8.32 49.70 -17.56
CA PHE A 149 9.04 48.52 -17.07
C PHE A 149 8.77 48.22 -15.59
N PHE A 150 8.90 49.22 -14.72
CA PHE A 150 8.66 49.08 -13.28
C PHE A 150 7.19 48.76 -12.98
N LEU A 151 6.24 49.30 -13.76
CA LEU A 151 4.83 49.05 -13.63
C LEU A 151 4.51 47.56 -13.93
N VAL A 152 5.06 47.02 -15.01
CA VAL A 152 4.83 45.60 -15.40
C VAL A 152 5.40 44.66 -14.34
N ILE A 153 6.62 44.92 -13.85
CA ILE A 153 7.23 44.13 -12.76
C ILE A 153 6.35 44.20 -11.52
N THR A 154 5.87 45.36 -11.14
CA THR A 154 5.04 45.51 -9.94
C THR A 154 3.72 44.73 -10.07
N ILE A 155 3.06 44.79 -11.21
CA ILE A 155 1.86 44.01 -11.49
C ILE A 155 2.15 42.50 -11.41
N ALA A 156 3.24 42.08 -12.05
CA ALA A 156 3.64 40.66 -12.03
C ALA A 156 3.90 40.17 -10.59
N MET A 157 4.57 40.95 -9.77
CA MET A 157 4.83 40.63 -8.37
C MET A 157 3.54 40.52 -7.55
N ILE A 158 2.65 41.52 -7.69
CA ILE A 158 1.34 41.51 -6.99
C ILE A 158 0.51 40.29 -7.38
N CYS A 159 0.37 40.01 -8.68
CA CYS A 159 -0.40 38.87 -9.16
C CYS A 159 0.21 37.54 -8.69
N SER A 160 1.54 37.42 -8.70
CA SER A 160 2.23 36.24 -8.18
C SER A 160 2.02 36.08 -6.67
N ALA A 161 2.09 37.16 -5.89
CA ALA A 161 1.83 37.13 -4.46
C ALA A 161 0.38 36.70 -4.15
N ILE A 162 -0.61 37.18 -4.93
CA ILE A 162 -2.00 36.77 -4.81
C ILE A 162 -2.14 35.27 -5.15
N ALA A 163 -1.51 34.79 -6.21
CA ALA A 163 -1.54 33.38 -6.58
C ALA A 163 -0.98 32.48 -5.48
N VAL A 164 0.18 32.85 -4.89
CA VAL A 164 0.78 32.13 -3.76
C VAL A 164 -0.17 32.12 -2.55
N ALA A 165 -0.75 33.28 -2.19
CA ALA A 165 -1.69 33.37 -1.08
C ALA A 165 -2.93 32.48 -1.28
N LEU A 166 -3.51 32.46 -2.48
CA LEU A 166 -4.64 31.60 -2.82
C LEU A 166 -4.30 30.10 -2.74
N LEU A 167 -3.12 29.70 -3.23
CA LEU A 167 -2.66 28.33 -3.17
C LEU A 167 -2.43 27.88 -1.73
N TRP A 168 -1.87 28.78 -0.90
CA TRP A 168 -1.65 28.50 0.53
C TRP A 168 -2.98 28.36 1.29
N MET A 169 -3.93 29.26 1.06
CA MET A 169 -5.27 29.18 1.66
C MET A 169 -5.99 27.86 1.29
N LYS A 170 -5.77 27.35 0.09
CA LYS A 170 -6.34 26.07 -0.37
C LYS A 170 -5.54 24.83 0.08
N LYS A 171 -4.49 25.00 0.90
CA LYS A 171 -3.64 23.90 1.39
C LYS A 171 -3.11 23.01 0.24
N LEU A 172 -2.68 23.64 -0.84
CA LEU A 172 -2.09 22.96 -1.98
C LEU A 172 -0.57 22.79 -1.84
N PHE A 173 -0.02 23.41 -0.82
CA PHE A 173 1.35 23.22 -0.31
C PHE A 173 1.33 22.35 0.94
#